data_05f2c5b4c61bc07e41f72cd866c6492e
#
_entry.id   05f2c5b4c61bc07e41f72cd866c6492e
#
_cell.length_a   1.000
_cell.length_b   1.000
_cell.length_c   1.000
_cell.angle_alpha   90.00
_cell.angle_beta   90.00
_cell.angle_gamma   90.00
#
_symmetry.space_group_name_H-M   'P 1'
#
loop_
_entity.id
_entity.type
_entity.pdbx_description
1 polymer ?
#
loop_
_entity_poly.entity_id
_entity_poly.type
_entity_poly.pdbx_seq_one_letter_code
_entity_poly.pdbx_strand_id
1 'polypeptide(L)'
;MKKVFNVLIILVIVISFLFLTGNYIINKNLYSTISSTFTGKRVSSYVITAIYNKIPNMTIEKLGSIQSSIESSPYMNDISKKYVNAMVKDIQTGQASRVNIDNELDKMLSQLYGEFSKLELFKIKQEINNSDFNSIYEYSFDSVVNNDLVKPILKIYNITNKYKYIFSILLVISFISMFLMNKTEKFKAFAYTFCALAASSLIFVLFERFILEKKLMLLMNESSYIININIFYIFMTTFLAVAILLFILSNKTRK
;
A
#
# COMPACT_ATOMS: atom_id res chain seq x y z
N MET A 1 20.35 -19.63 -32.34
CA MET A 1 19.00 -19.06 -32.19
C MET A 1 18.32 -19.46 -30.88
N LYS A 2 18.20 -20.76 -30.50
CA LYS A 2 17.52 -21.19 -29.27
C LYS A 2 18.05 -20.52 -27.97
N LYS A 3 19.38 -20.38 -27.82
CA LYS A 3 19.98 -19.73 -26.64
C LYS A 3 19.59 -18.25 -26.51
N VAL A 4 19.59 -17.52 -27.63
CA VAL A 4 19.20 -16.09 -27.64
C VAL A 4 17.72 -15.95 -27.26
N PHE A 5 16.87 -16.82 -27.78
CA PHE A 5 15.44 -16.80 -27.47
C PHE A 5 15.15 -17.10 -26.00
N ASN A 6 15.88 -18.08 -25.39
CA ASN A 6 15.79 -18.34 -23.95
C ASN A 6 16.17 -17.12 -23.10
N VAL A 7 17.23 -16.39 -23.49
CA VAL A 7 17.66 -15.18 -22.78
C VAL A 7 16.56 -14.11 -22.88
N LEU A 8 15.97 -13.92 -24.06
CA LEU A 8 14.87 -12.96 -24.23
C LEU A 8 13.64 -13.33 -23.37
N ILE A 9 13.25 -14.61 -23.33
CA ILE A 9 12.14 -15.06 -22.48
C ILE A 9 12.46 -14.81 -20.99
N ILE A 10 13.67 -15.14 -20.53
CA ILE A 10 14.09 -14.88 -19.14
C ILE A 10 13.99 -13.38 -18.84
N LEU A 11 14.44 -12.53 -19.74
CA LEU A 11 14.37 -11.08 -19.60
C LEU A 11 12.92 -10.59 -19.48
N VAL A 12 12.01 -11.09 -20.31
CA VAL A 12 10.57 -10.77 -20.21
C VAL A 12 9.99 -11.23 -18.87
N ILE A 13 10.35 -12.44 -18.38
CA ILE A 13 9.93 -12.94 -17.08
C ILE A 13 10.40 -12.02 -15.96
N VAL A 14 11.68 -11.64 -15.96
CA VAL A 14 12.28 -10.77 -14.94
C VAL A 14 11.62 -9.38 -14.95
N ILE A 15 11.44 -8.77 -16.11
CA ILE A 15 10.78 -7.45 -16.23
C ILE A 15 9.34 -7.54 -15.72
N SER A 16 8.59 -8.56 -16.16
CA SER A 16 7.19 -8.73 -15.72
C SER A 16 7.09 -8.95 -14.22
N PHE A 17 7.98 -9.76 -13.65
CA PHE A 17 8.06 -9.99 -12.21
C PHE A 17 8.36 -8.71 -11.43
N LEU A 18 9.40 -7.96 -11.81
CA LEU A 18 9.76 -6.71 -11.15
C LEU A 18 8.65 -5.67 -11.24
N PHE A 19 7.98 -5.61 -12.40
CA PHE A 19 6.86 -4.70 -12.61
C PHE A 19 5.68 -5.02 -11.68
N LEU A 20 5.28 -6.28 -11.59
CA LEU A 20 4.17 -6.73 -10.74
C LEU A 20 4.51 -6.59 -9.24
N THR A 21 5.72 -6.98 -8.85
CA THR A 21 6.17 -6.89 -7.46
C THR A 21 6.36 -5.43 -7.05
N GLY A 22 6.90 -4.58 -7.92
CA GLY A 22 7.01 -3.15 -7.71
C GLY A 22 5.64 -2.48 -7.51
N ASN A 23 4.65 -2.82 -8.35
CA ASN A 23 3.27 -2.34 -8.18
C ASN A 23 2.69 -2.74 -6.81
N TYR A 24 2.88 -4.00 -6.41
CA TYR A 24 2.40 -4.49 -5.11
C TYR A 24 3.03 -3.73 -3.94
N ILE A 25 4.33 -3.49 -3.99
CA ILE A 25 5.06 -2.79 -2.93
C ILE A 25 4.66 -1.32 -2.85
N ILE A 26 4.58 -0.64 -4.00
CA ILE A 26 4.13 0.76 -4.03
C ILE A 26 2.73 0.85 -3.43
N ASN A 27 1.81 -0.04 -3.82
CA ASN A 27 0.45 -0.06 -3.30
C ASN A 27 0.42 -0.27 -1.78
N LYS A 28 1.18 -1.25 -1.28
CA LYS A 28 1.25 -1.56 0.15
C LYS A 28 1.84 -0.42 0.98
N ASN A 29 2.93 0.19 0.50
CA ASN A 29 3.57 1.30 1.20
C ASN A 29 2.76 2.59 1.10
N LEU A 30 2.15 2.88 -0.06
CA LEU A 30 1.23 3.99 -0.22
C LEU A 30 0.05 3.87 0.76
N TYR A 31 -0.54 2.68 0.87
CA TYR A 31 -1.61 2.41 1.81
C TYR A 31 -1.16 2.65 3.27
N SER A 32 0.01 2.16 3.67
CA SER A 32 0.52 2.34 5.04
C SER A 32 0.83 3.80 5.35
N THR A 33 1.41 4.54 4.40
CA THR A 33 1.71 5.98 4.53
C THR A 33 0.43 6.80 4.67
N ILE A 34 -0.55 6.57 3.80
CA ILE A 34 -1.85 7.25 3.88
C ILE A 34 -2.56 6.90 5.19
N SER A 35 -2.53 5.61 5.58
CA SER A 35 -3.12 5.16 6.84
C SER A 35 -2.50 5.85 8.06
N SER A 36 -1.18 6.05 8.09
CA SER A 36 -0.51 6.79 9.17
C SER A 36 -0.90 8.27 9.20
N THR A 37 -1.21 8.86 8.05
CA THR A 37 -1.65 10.27 7.93
C THR A 37 -3.08 10.47 8.41
N PHE A 38 -3.98 9.49 8.16
CA PHE A 38 -5.37 9.47 8.62
C PHE A 38 -5.56 8.59 9.86
N THR A 39 -4.56 8.50 10.73
CA THR A 39 -4.68 7.73 11.97
C THR A 39 -5.86 8.21 12.80
N GLY A 40 -6.42 7.30 13.59
CA GLY A 40 -7.51 7.59 14.53
C GLY A 40 -7.29 8.85 15.37
N LYS A 41 -6.04 9.20 15.67
CA LYS A 41 -5.67 10.46 16.35
C LYS A 41 -6.11 11.73 15.61
N ARG A 42 -5.96 11.84 14.30
CA ARG A 42 -6.38 13.04 13.57
C ARG A 42 -7.90 13.12 13.45
N VAL A 43 -8.54 12.01 13.15
CA VAL A 43 -10.00 11.96 13.07
C VAL A 43 -10.61 12.16 14.47
N SER A 44 -10.03 11.57 15.53
CA SER A 44 -10.49 11.77 16.89
C SER A 44 -10.36 13.22 17.34
N SER A 45 -9.26 13.89 17.02
CA SER A 45 -9.08 15.32 17.38
C SER A 45 -10.15 16.22 16.75
N TYR A 46 -10.65 15.89 15.55
CA TYR A 46 -11.77 16.60 14.95
C TYR A 46 -13.07 16.39 15.70
N VAL A 47 -13.37 15.14 16.02
CA VAL A 47 -14.56 14.80 16.81
C VAL A 47 -14.51 15.48 18.18
N ILE A 48 -13.36 15.46 18.82
CA ILE A 48 -13.14 16.14 20.13
C ILE A 48 -13.33 17.66 19.99
N THR A 49 -12.81 18.26 18.93
CA THR A 49 -13.00 19.70 18.68
C THR A 49 -14.49 20.04 18.49
N ALA A 50 -15.22 19.20 17.74
CA ALA A 50 -16.66 19.38 17.56
C ALA A 50 -17.43 19.23 18.88
N ILE A 51 -17.03 18.27 19.74
CA ILE A 51 -17.60 18.08 21.08
C ILE A 51 -17.33 19.33 21.93
N TYR A 52 -16.09 19.80 21.97
CA TYR A 52 -15.70 20.97 22.74
C TYR A 52 -16.47 22.25 22.32
N ASN A 53 -16.62 22.44 21.02
CA ASN A 53 -17.37 23.58 20.47
C ASN A 53 -18.87 23.58 20.81
N LYS A 54 -19.47 22.40 20.96
CA LYS A 54 -20.94 22.28 21.19
C LYS A 54 -21.33 22.07 22.64
N ILE A 55 -20.38 21.66 23.48
CA ILE A 55 -20.63 21.42 24.90
C ILE A 55 -19.62 22.22 25.72
N PRO A 56 -19.85 23.55 25.88
CA PRO A 56 -19.00 24.39 26.70
C PRO A 56 -19.09 23.93 28.16
N ASN A 57 -18.00 24.03 28.91
CA ASN A 57 -17.83 23.62 30.32
C ASN A 57 -17.50 22.12 30.56
N MET A 58 -17.03 21.42 29.56
CA MET A 58 -16.50 20.09 29.75
C MET A 58 -15.13 20.13 30.42
N THR A 59 -14.92 19.30 31.44
CA THR A 59 -13.59 19.23 32.08
C THR A 59 -12.57 18.55 31.14
N ILE A 60 -11.29 18.93 31.29
CA ILE A 60 -10.19 18.34 30.49
C ILE A 60 -10.11 16.83 30.70
N GLU A 61 -10.35 16.35 31.93
CA GLU A 61 -10.38 14.90 32.26
C GLU A 61 -11.48 14.18 31.49
N LYS A 62 -12.68 14.75 31.39
CA LYS A 62 -13.80 14.17 30.66
C LYS A 62 -13.52 14.17 29.14
N LEU A 63 -12.94 15.22 28.60
CA LEU A 63 -12.49 15.25 27.21
C LEU A 63 -11.44 14.18 26.94
N GLY A 64 -10.49 13.97 27.84
CA GLY A 64 -9.45 12.93 27.69
C GLY A 64 -10.04 11.51 27.72
N SER A 65 -11.02 11.24 28.58
CA SER A 65 -11.70 9.93 28.62
C SER A 65 -12.48 9.65 27.32
N ILE A 66 -13.20 10.67 26.82
CA ILE A 66 -13.95 10.58 25.55
C ILE A 66 -12.98 10.40 24.39
N GLN A 67 -11.87 11.13 24.37
CA GLN A 67 -10.84 10.97 23.32
C GLN A 67 -10.32 9.53 23.29
N SER A 68 -9.97 8.97 24.45
CA SER A 68 -9.50 7.58 24.54
C SER A 68 -10.56 6.58 24.05
N SER A 69 -11.82 6.82 24.38
CA SER A 69 -12.95 5.97 23.93
C SER A 69 -13.13 6.05 22.41
N ILE A 70 -12.99 7.23 21.83
CA ILE A 70 -13.08 7.43 20.39
C ILE A 70 -11.89 6.79 19.68
N GLU A 71 -10.66 7.01 20.15
CA GLU A 71 -9.44 6.45 19.55
C GLU A 71 -9.40 4.92 19.61
N SER A 72 -9.96 4.32 20.64
CA SER A 72 -10.07 2.85 20.79
C SER A 72 -11.27 2.25 20.07
N SER A 73 -12.16 3.08 19.54
CA SER A 73 -13.36 2.60 18.85
C SER A 73 -13.03 1.84 17.56
N PRO A 74 -13.60 0.64 17.34
CA PRO A 74 -13.45 -0.09 16.08
C PRO A 74 -13.97 0.72 14.88
N TYR A 75 -14.98 1.55 15.07
CA TYR A 75 -15.55 2.39 14.02
C TYR A 75 -14.61 3.50 13.56
N MET A 76 -13.69 3.95 14.43
CA MET A 76 -12.64 4.90 14.05
C MET A 76 -11.68 4.27 13.03
N ASN A 77 -11.33 2.99 13.22
CA ASN A 77 -10.55 2.25 12.25
C ASN A 77 -11.27 2.10 10.91
N ASP A 78 -12.59 1.91 10.92
CA ASP A 78 -13.38 1.79 9.69
C ASP A 78 -13.49 3.12 8.95
N ILE A 79 -13.64 4.24 9.67
CA ILE A 79 -13.56 5.59 9.12
C ILE A 79 -12.19 5.80 8.45
N SER A 80 -11.09 5.52 9.17
CA SER A 80 -9.73 5.64 8.64
C SER A 80 -9.53 4.79 7.38
N LYS A 81 -9.99 3.54 7.38
CA LYS A 81 -9.94 2.65 6.19
C LYS A 81 -10.71 3.22 5.00
N LYS A 82 -11.90 3.80 5.23
CA LYS A 82 -12.68 4.43 4.15
C LYS A 82 -11.90 5.57 3.50
N TYR A 83 -11.29 6.46 4.29
CA TYR A 83 -10.48 7.56 3.77
C TYR A 83 -9.25 7.06 3.04
N VAL A 84 -8.54 6.06 3.58
CA VAL A 84 -7.37 5.47 2.92
C VAL A 84 -7.75 4.83 1.59
N ASN A 85 -8.83 4.06 1.56
CA ASN A 85 -9.31 3.41 0.34
C ASN A 85 -9.76 4.42 -0.72
N ALA A 86 -10.45 5.49 -0.29
CA ALA A 86 -10.83 6.57 -1.18
C ALA A 86 -9.58 7.24 -1.77
N MET A 87 -8.61 7.61 -0.94
CA MET A 87 -7.39 8.28 -1.40
C MET A 87 -6.58 7.41 -2.36
N VAL A 88 -6.42 6.11 -2.10
CA VAL A 88 -5.75 5.19 -3.04
C VAL A 88 -6.47 5.16 -4.39
N LYS A 89 -7.81 5.18 -4.39
CA LYS A 89 -8.63 5.22 -5.61
C LYS A 89 -8.51 6.58 -6.30
N ASP A 90 -8.59 7.67 -5.55
CA ASP A 90 -8.59 9.03 -6.08
C ASP A 90 -7.23 9.42 -6.66
N ILE A 91 -6.13 8.91 -6.10
CA ILE A 91 -4.80 9.01 -6.69
C ILE A 91 -4.76 8.41 -8.11
N GLN A 92 -5.54 7.35 -8.37
CA GLN A 92 -5.62 6.74 -9.70
C GLN A 92 -6.44 7.58 -10.68
N THR A 93 -7.48 8.23 -10.20
CA THR A 93 -8.38 9.06 -11.03
C THR A 93 -7.90 10.50 -11.17
N GLY A 94 -7.03 10.96 -10.25
CA GLY A 94 -6.54 12.34 -10.19
C GLY A 94 -7.56 13.34 -9.62
N GLN A 95 -8.66 12.86 -9.03
CA GLN A 95 -9.72 13.70 -8.47
C GLN A 95 -10.14 13.19 -7.09
N ALA A 96 -10.21 14.09 -6.12
CA ALA A 96 -10.73 13.77 -4.79
C ALA A 96 -12.23 13.44 -4.84
N SER A 97 -12.62 12.33 -4.26
CA SER A 97 -14.00 11.91 -4.11
C SER A 97 -14.56 12.34 -2.74
N ARG A 98 -15.88 12.47 -2.63
CA ARG A 98 -16.51 12.63 -1.32
C ARG A 98 -16.62 11.28 -0.61
N VAL A 99 -16.13 11.23 0.62
CA VAL A 99 -16.17 10.03 1.45
C VAL A 99 -17.36 10.11 2.40
N ASN A 100 -18.32 9.20 2.26
CA ASN A 100 -19.44 9.10 3.19
C ASN A 100 -19.06 8.23 4.39
N ILE A 101 -19.08 8.83 5.59
CA ILE A 101 -18.75 8.19 6.86
C ILE A 101 -19.94 8.22 7.85
N ASP A 102 -21.14 8.66 7.43
CA ASP A 102 -22.29 8.90 8.32
C ASP A 102 -22.61 7.68 9.18
N ASN A 103 -22.62 6.50 8.58
CA ASN A 103 -22.96 5.25 9.29
C ASN A 103 -21.92 4.87 10.36
N GLU A 104 -20.63 5.02 10.06
CA GLU A 104 -19.54 4.76 11.00
C GLU A 104 -19.51 5.81 12.11
N LEU A 105 -19.75 7.05 11.74
CA LEU A 105 -19.88 8.17 12.68
C LEU A 105 -21.02 7.96 13.65
N ASP A 106 -22.21 7.57 13.16
CA ASP A 106 -23.37 7.27 14.01
C ASP A 106 -23.08 6.13 15.00
N LYS A 107 -22.46 5.05 14.53
CA LYS A 107 -22.10 3.93 15.39
C LYS A 107 -21.06 4.33 16.43
N MET A 108 -20.06 5.13 16.05
CA MET A 108 -19.05 5.65 16.96
C MET A 108 -19.68 6.56 18.02
N LEU A 109 -20.50 7.53 17.61
CA LEU A 109 -21.19 8.43 18.53
C LEU A 109 -22.18 7.68 19.44
N SER A 110 -22.79 6.59 18.97
CA SER A 110 -23.68 5.76 19.79
C SER A 110 -22.97 5.11 20.98
N GLN A 111 -21.66 4.89 20.90
CA GLN A 111 -20.86 4.39 22.03
C GLN A 111 -20.76 5.41 23.18
N LEU A 112 -21.02 6.70 22.88
CA LEU A 112 -20.98 7.77 23.86
C LEU A 112 -22.35 8.05 24.53
N TYR A 113 -23.37 7.22 24.30
CA TYR A 113 -24.71 7.40 24.91
C TYR A 113 -24.72 7.42 26.44
N GLY A 114 -23.72 6.86 27.09
CA GLY A 114 -23.58 6.95 28.54
C GLY A 114 -23.03 8.30 29.03
N GLU A 115 -22.37 9.02 28.16
CA GLU A 115 -21.68 10.28 28.46
C GLU A 115 -22.50 11.54 28.06
N PHE A 116 -23.35 11.39 27.04
CA PHE A 116 -24.10 12.48 26.43
C PHE A 116 -25.59 12.12 26.25
N SER A 117 -26.46 13.12 26.34
CA SER A 117 -27.86 12.99 25.92
C SER A 117 -27.98 12.84 24.40
N LYS A 118 -29.10 12.28 23.94
CA LYS A 118 -29.39 12.15 22.50
C LYS A 118 -29.34 13.50 21.76
N LEU A 119 -29.78 14.58 22.44
CA LEU A 119 -29.79 15.92 21.86
C LEU A 119 -28.36 16.47 21.68
N GLU A 120 -27.48 16.23 22.65
CA GLU A 120 -26.08 16.63 22.57
C GLU A 120 -25.37 15.87 21.47
N LEU A 121 -25.56 14.57 21.36
CA LEU A 121 -25.00 13.76 20.28
C LEU A 121 -25.49 14.21 18.89
N PHE A 122 -26.76 14.56 18.80
CA PHE A 122 -27.30 15.14 17.56
C PHE A 122 -26.62 16.46 17.17
N LYS A 123 -26.41 17.36 18.14
CA LYS A 123 -25.68 18.63 17.91
C LYS A 123 -24.23 18.39 17.52
N ILE A 124 -23.55 17.45 18.18
CA ILE A 124 -22.17 17.04 17.85
C ILE A 124 -22.13 16.49 16.41
N LYS A 125 -23.08 15.63 16.03
CA LYS A 125 -23.17 15.08 14.67
C LYS A 125 -23.39 16.19 13.64
N GLN A 126 -24.28 17.13 13.90
CA GLN A 126 -24.49 18.27 12.99
C GLN A 126 -23.23 19.10 12.83
N GLU A 127 -22.46 19.33 13.90
CA GLU A 127 -21.19 20.07 13.82
C GLU A 127 -20.14 19.30 13.00
N ILE A 128 -20.04 18.00 13.20
CA ILE A 128 -19.12 17.15 12.45
C ILE A 128 -19.51 17.12 10.96
N ASN A 129 -20.81 17.03 10.64
CA ASN A 129 -21.29 17.04 9.26
C ASN A 129 -21.12 18.42 8.60
N ASN A 130 -21.19 19.49 9.35
CA ASN A 130 -20.97 20.86 8.90
C ASN A 130 -19.49 21.23 8.88
N SER A 131 -18.69 20.65 9.77
CA SER A 131 -17.23 20.77 9.72
C SER A 131 -16.73 19.89 8.60
N ASP A 132 -16.10 20.49 7.67
CA ASP A 132 -15.76 20.01 6.35
C ASP A 132 -14.70 18.88 6.40
N PHE A 133 -15.10 17.69 6.89
CA PHE A 133 -14.25 16.48 6.84
C PHE A 133 -13.75 16.19 5.43
N ASN A 134 -14.59 16.51 4.43
CA ASN A 134 -14.21 16.35 3.04
C ASN A 134 -13.18 17.40 2.59
N SER A 135 -13.23 18.64 3.12
CA SER A 135 -12.24 19.65 2.78
C SER A 135 -10.85 19.29 3.31
N ILE A 136 -10.79 18.64 4.48
CA ILE A 136 -9.50 18.14 5.00
C ILE A 136 -8.98 16.99 4.15
N TYR A 137 -9.89 16.13 3.72
CA TYR A 137 -9.55 15.07 2.81
C TYR A 137 -9.04 15.64 1.48
N GLU A 138 -9.75 16.60 0.87
CA GLU A 138 -9.35 17.30 -0.34
C GLU A 138 -7.98 17.98 -0.17
N TYR A 139 -7.78 18.72 0.92
CA TYR A 139 -6.48 19.34 1.22
C TYR A 139 -5.36 18.32 1.37
N SER A 140 -5.62 17.21 2.06
CA SER A 140 -4.64 16.14 2.22
C SER A 140 -4.34 15.44 0.90
N PHE A 141 -5.37 15.22 0.08
CA PHE A 141 -5.24 14.68 -1.26
C PHE A 141 -4.37 15.59 -2.15
N ASP A 142 -4.70 16.87 -2.19
CA ASP A 142 -3.96 17.87 -2.97
C ASP A 142 -2.50 18.00 -2.51
N SER A 143 -2.26 17.93 -1.21
CA SER A 143 -0.90 17.97 -0.65
C SER A 143 -0.07 16.74 -1.06
N VAL A 144 -0.69 15.58 -1.19
CA VAL A 144 -0.03 14.35 -1.63
C VAL A 144 0.19 14.36 -3.15
N VAL A 145 -0.84 14.69 -3.92
CA VAL A 145 -0.80 14.63 -5.39
C VAL A 145 0.09 15.73 -5.98
N ASN A 146 0.10 16.91 -5.37
CA ASN A 146 0.88 18.05 -5.83
C ASN A 146 2.31 18.09 -5.29
N ASN A 147 2.69 17.18 -4.41
CA ASN A 147 4.06 17.08 -3.91
C ASN A 147 5.00 16.62 -5.04
N ASP A 148 6.00 17.43 -5.37
CA ASP A 148 6.93 17.18 -6.48
C ASP A 148 7.73 15.89 -6.34
N LEU A 149 7.82 15.36 -5.15
CA LEU A 149 8.57 14.15 -4.82
C LEU A 149 7.67 12.91 -4.85
N VAL A 150 6.38 13.10 -4.63
CA VAL A 150 5.37 12.03 -4.71
C VAL A 150 4.89 11.84 -6.15
N LYS A 151 4.78 12.91 -6.94
CA LYS A 151 4.36 12.87 -8.36
C LYS A 151 5.04 11.77 -9.19
N PRO A 152 6.39 11.59 -9.18
CA PRO A 152 7.04 10.53 -9.95
C PRO A 152 6.61 9.13 -9.49
N ILE A 153 6.45 8.92 -8.17
CA ILE A 153 6.02 7.65 -7.59
C ILE A 153 4.58 7.34 -8.02
N LEU A 154 3.68 8.33 -7.96
CA LEU A 154 2.30 8.20 -8.42
C LEU A 154 2.22 7.91 -9.92
N LYS A 155 3.07 8.56 -10.73
CA LYS A 155 3.16 8.29 -12.17
C LYS A 155 3.56 6.83 -12.44
N ILE A 156 4.59 6.33 -11.75
CA ILE A 156 5.00 4.93 -11.84
C ILE A 156 3.87 4.02 -11.38
N TYR A 157 3.23 4.31 -10.25
CA TYR A 157 2.11 3.57 -9.74
C TYR A 157 0.96 3.47 -10.75
N ASN A 158 0.54 4.59 -11.33
CA ASN A 158 -0.53 4.61 -12.33
C ASN A 158 -0.19 3.79 -13.57
N ILE A 159 1.05 3.90 -14.07
CA ILE A 159 1.52 3.09 -15.20
C ILE A 159 1.50 1.60 -14.82
N THR A 160 2.05 1.24 -13.67
CA THR A 160 2.12 -0.17 -13.24
C THR A 160 0.73 -0.75 -12.98
N ASN A 161 -0.17 0.02 -12.41
CA ASN A 161 -1.54 -0.43 -12.17
C ASN A 161 -2.34 -0.60 -13.48
N LYS A 162 -2.15 0.31 -14.45
CA LYS A 162 -2.78 0.23 -15.78
C LYS A 162 -2.37 -1.03 -16.55
N TYR A 163 -1.09 -1.38 -16.49
CA TYR A 163 -0.54 -2.48 -17.30
C TYR A 163 -0.36 -3.81 -16.53
N LYS A 164 -0.72 -3.88 -15.24
CA LYS A 164 -0.52 -5.09 -14.42
C LYS A 164 -1.08 -6.38 -15.04
N TYR A 165 -2.25 -6.33 -15.67
CA TYR A 165 -2.85 -7.52 -16.30
C TYR A 165 -2.06 -7.96 -17.52
N ILE A 166 -1.53 -7.02 -18.32
CA ILE A 166 -0.69 -7.33 -19.47
C ILE A 166 0.58 -8.03 -19.02
N PHE A 167 1.26 -7.49 -17.99
CA PHE A 167 2.46 -8.13 -17.44
C PHE A 167 2.19 -9.46 -16.76
N SER A 168 1.02 -9.64 -16.15
CA SER A 168 0.60 -10.96 -15.62
C SER A 168 0.44 -11.99 -16.74
N ILE A 169 -0.21 -11.63 -17.83
CA ILE A 169 -0.38 -12.50 -18.99
C ILE A 169 0.97 -12.80 -19.64
N LEU A 170 1.81 -11.79 -19.84
CA LEU A 170 3.16 -11.96 -20.39
C LEU A 170 4.00 -12.90 -19.53
N LEU A 171 3.92 -12.79 -18.21
CA LEU A 171 4.61 -13.69 -17.29
C LEU A 171 4.20 -15.14 -17.49
N VAL A 172 2.90 -15.41 -17.52
CA VAL A 172 2.35 -16.77 -17.73
C VAL A 172 2.76 -17.33 -19.09
N ILE A 173 2.56 -16.55 -20.18
CA ILE A 173 2.92 -16.97 -21.54
C ILE A 173 4.42 -17.26 -21.62
N SER A 174 5.26 -16.45 -21.00
CA SER A 174 6.72 -16.62 -21.00
C SER A 174 7.14 -17.90 -20.29
N PHE A 175 6.53 -18.25 -19.15
CA PHE A 175 6.77 -19.52 -18.47
C PHE A 175 6.33 -20.73 -19.32
N ILE A 176 5.16 -20.66 -19.95
CA ILE A 176 4.67 -21.71 -20.87
C ILE A 176 5.62 -21.86 -22.05
N SER A 177 6.04 -20.75 -22.67
CA SER A 177 6.99 -20.76 -23.79
C SER A 177 8.32 -21.38 -23.41
N MET A 178 8.84 -21.03 -22.22
CA MET A 178 10.06 -21.61 -21.67
C MET A 178 9.94 -23.13 -21.53
N PHE A 179 8.80 -23.62 -21.03
CA PHE A 179 8.52 -25.02 -20.86
C PHE A 179 8.47 -25.76 -22.21
N LEU A 180 7.75 -25.21 -23.19
CA LEU A 180 7.55 -25.83 -24.51
C LEU A 180 8.85 -25.88 -25.31
N MET A 181 9.65 -24.84 -25.27
CA MET A 181 10.90 -24.74 -26.02
C MET A 181 12.03 -25.61 -25.48
N ASN A 182 12.00 -25.94 -24.19
CA ASN A 182 13.10 -26.61 -23.49
C ASN A 182 12.70 -28.03 -23.04
N LYS A 183 11.93 -28.79 -23.87
CA LYS A 183 11.42 -30.13 -23.51
C LYS A 183 12.47 -31.07 -22.91
N THR A 184 13.71 -31.06 -23.46
CA THR A 184 14.82 -31.92 -23.03
C THR A 184 15.66 -31.36 -21.90
N GLU A 185 15.74 -30.03 -21.77
CA GLU A 185 16.55 -29.33 -20.76
C GLU A 185 15.71 -28.39 -19.88
N LYS A 186 14.43 -28.73 -19.73
CA LYS A 186 13.46 -27.86 -19.00
C LYS A 186 13.94 -27.48 -17.60
N PHE A 187 14.44 -28.43 -16.81
CA PHE A 187 14.89 -28.15 -15.45
C PHE A 187 16.05 -27.15 -15.41
N LYS A 188 16.99 -27.26 -16.36
CA LYS A 188 18.13 -26.35 -16.47
C LYS A 188 17.67 -24.94 -16.88
N ALA A 189 16.75 -24.85 -17.87
CA ALA A 189 16.22 -23.56 -18.31
C ALA A 189 15.46 -22.85 -17.18
N PHE A 190 14.62 -23.56 -16.43
CA PHE A 190 13.94 -23.01 -15.27
C PHE A 190 14.91 -22.63 -14.14
N ALA A 191 15.95 -23.44 -13.89
CA ALA A 191 16.96 -23.11 -12.89
C ALA A 191 17.62 -21.75 -13.19
N TYR A 192 18.02 -21.49 -14.44
CA TYR A 192 18.55 -20.19 -14.84
C TYR A 192 17.53 -19.04 -14.67
N THR A 193 16.26 -19.32 -14.98
CA THR A 193 15.19 -18.34 -14.80
C THR A 193 15.04 -17.96 -13.32
N PHE A 194 15.00 -18.95 -12.44
CA PHE A 194 14.90 -18.69 -10.98
C PHE A 194 16.16 -18.04 -10.41
N CYS A 195 17.35 -18.35 -10.92
CA CYS A 195 18.55 -17.60 -10.58
C CYS A 195 18.47 -16.13 -10.99
N ALA A 196 17.96 -15.84 -12.18
CA ALA A 196 17.77 -14.47 -12.65
C ALA A 196 16.73 -13.70 -11.81
N LEU A 197 15.65 -14.36 -11.42
CA LEU A 197 14.64 -13.78 -10.52
C LEU A 197 15.22 -13.52 -9.11
N ALA A 198 16.03 -14.43 -8.57
CA ALA A 198 16.71 -14.23 -7.28
C ALA A 198 17.68 -13.04 -7.34
N ALA A 199 18.48 -12.96 -8.40
CA ALA A 199 19.42 -11.86 -8.62
C ALA A 199 18.71 -10.51 -8.79
N SER A 200 17.63 -10.47 -9.55
CA SER A 200 16.82 -9.25 -9.72
C SER A 200 16.17 -8.79 -8.42
N SER A 201 15.70 -9.74 -7.58
CA SER A 201 15.17 -9.42 -6.25
C SER A 201 16.25 -8.83 -5.34
N LEU A 202 17.49 -9.38 -5.37
CA LEU A 202 18.62 -8.84 -4.61
C LEU A 202 18.98 -7.42 -5.08
N ILE A 203 19.08 -7.19 -6.39
CA ILE A 203 19.35 -5.86 -6.96
C ILE A 203 18.29 -4.86 -6.50
N PHE A 204 17.02 -5.25 -6.49
CA PHE A 204 15.95 -4.37 -6.03
C PHE A 204 16.07 -4.03 -4.55
N VAL A 205 16.40 -5.00 -3.70
CA VAL A 205 16.65 -4.79 -2.26
C VAL A 205 17.79 -3.79 -2.04
N LEU A 206 18.88 -3.94 -2.78
CA LEU A 206 20.03 -3.02 -2.69
C LEU A 206 19.64 -1.60 -3.17
N PHE A 207 18.95 -1.50 -4.29
CA PHE A 207 18.47 -0.22 -4.82
C PHE A 207 17.54 0.50 -3.82
N GLU A 208 16.63 -0.23 -3.21
CA GLU A 208 15.70 0.31 -2.24
C GLU A 208 16.44 0.85 -1.02
N ARG A 209 17.27 0.04 -0.36
CA ARG A 209 18.01 0.44 0.84
C ARG A 209 18.96 1.62 0.61
N PHE A 210 19.68 1.63 -0.50
CA PHE A 210 20.70 2.65 -0.75
C PHE A 210 20.15 3.93 -1.39
N ILE A 211 19.04 3.87 -2.10
CA ILE A 211 18.54 4.99 -2.90
C ILE A 211 17.14 5.44 -2.44
N LEU A 212 16.17 4.52 -2.41
CA LEU A 212 14.77 4.88 -2.13
C LEU A 212 14.55 5.27 -0.67
N GLU A 213 15.04 4.47 0.27
CA GLU A 213 14.86 4.72 1.70
C GLU A 213 15.44 6.07 2.10
N LYS A 214 16.69 6.38 1.68
CA LYS A 214 17.33 7.67 1.94
C LYS A 214 16.56 8.85 1.34
N LYS A 215 16.05 8.71 0.12
CA LYS A 215 15.25 9.78 -0.51
C LYS A 215 13.93 9.97 0.21
N LEU A 216 13.23 8.91 0.60
CA LEU A 216 11.95 9.01 1.29
C LEU A 216 12.11 9.56 2.72
N MET A 217 13.15 9.21 3.45
CA MET A 217 13.47 9.84 4.74
C MET A 217 13.63 11.35 4.63
N LEU A 218 14.38 11.81 3.62
CA LEU A 218 14.55 13.24 3.35
C LEU A 218 13.23 13.93 2.99
N LEU A 219 12.30 13.21 2.35
CA LEU A 219 11.03 13.72 1.88
C LEU A 219 9.98 13.90 2.97
N MET A 220 9.93 12.95 3.89
CA MET A 220 8.91 12.90 4.92
C MET A 220 9.34 13.62 6.19
N ASN A 221 10.56 14.18 6.22
CA ASN A 221 11.16 14.81 7.41
C ASN A 221 11.07 13.90 8.65
N GLU A 222 11.06 12.57 8.42
CA GLU A 222 10.99 11.54 9.45
C GLU A 222 12.35 10.84 9.56
N SER A 223 12.82 10.66 10.77
CA SER A 223 14.10 10.01 11.08
C SER A 223 14.14 8.51 10.77
N SER A 224 12.99 7.90 10.50
CA SER A 224 12.90 6.46 10.22
C SER A 224 11.68 6.13 9.37
N TYR A 225 11.82 6.18 8.05
CA TYR A 225 10.83 5.62 7.13
C TYR A 225 11.35 4.28 6.60
N ILE A 226 10.68 3.20 6.95
CA ILE A 226 11.06 1.85 6.49
C ILE A 226 10.05 1.38 5.44
N ILE A 227 10.51 1.26 4.20
CA ILE A 227 9.72 0.60 3.16
C ILE A 227 9.66 -0.90 3.47
N ASN A 228 8.47 -1.47 3.50
CA ASN A 228 8.33 -2.89 3.74
C ASN A 228 8.64 -3.70 2.48
N ILE A 229 9.89 -4.14 2.37
CA ILE A 229 10.40 -4.97 1.25
C ILE A 229 10.60 -6.44 1.63
N ASN A 230 10.12 -6.87 2.79
CA ASN A 230 10.29 -8.25 3.26
C ASN A 230 9.91 -9.30 2.20
N ILE A 231 8.96 -8.97 1.33
CA ILE A 231 8.55 -9.85 0.24
C ILE A 231 9.69 -10.17 -0.74
N PHE A 232 10.61 -9.22 -0.99
CA PHE A 232 11.75 -9.48 -1.88
C PHE A 232 12.79 -10.40 -1.24
N TYR A 233 12.99 -10.32 0.08
CA TYR A 233 13.84 -11.29 0.78
C TYR A 233 13.27 -12.70 0.70
N ILE A 234 11.94 -12.84 0.86
CA ILE A 234 11.25 -14.12 0.72
C ILE A 234 11.39 -14.62 -0.72
N PHE A 235 11.18 -13.79 -1.73
CA PHE A 235 11.34 -14.18 -3.13
C PHE A 235 12.79 -14.57 -3.45
N MET A 236 13.77 -13.78 -3.01
CA MET A 236 15.18 -14.07 -3.22
C MET A 236 15.55 -15.46 -2.67
N THR A 237 15.22 -15.75 -1.41
CA THR A 237 15.55 -17.04 -0.78
C THR A 237 14.79 -18.20 -1.40
N THR A 238 13.49 -18.02 -1.69
CA THR A 238 12.65 -19.06 -2.32
C THR A 238 13.14 -19.36 -3.74
N PHE A 239 13.39 -18.35 -4.56
CA PHE A 239 13.88 -18.55 -5.92
C PHE A 239 15.25 -19.21 -5.96
N LEU A 240 16.15 -18.83 -5.04
CA LEU A 240 17.44 -19.47 -4.93
C LEU A 240 17.32 -20.96 -4.56
N ALA A 241 16.48 -21.29 -3.58
CA ALA A 241 16.23 -22.66 -3.17
C ALA A 241 15.65 -23.50 -4.34
N VAL A 242 14.64 -22.96 -5.05
CA VAL A 242 14.05 -23.61 -6.23
C VAL A 242 15.08 -23.79 -7.34
N ALA A 243 15.92 -22.80 -7.60
CA ALA A 243 16.98 -22.89 -8.61
C ALA A 243 17.95 -24.05 -8.30
N ILE A 244 18.40 -24.16 -7.04
CA ILE A 244 19.29 -25.24 -6.59
C ILE A 244 18.64 -26.59 -6.79
N LEU A 245 17.39 -26.76 -6.36
CA LEU A 245 16.65 -28.02 -6.56
C LEU A 245 16.53 -28.40 -8.03
N LEU A 246 16.24 -27.45 -8.90
CA LEU A 246 16.13 -27.68 -10.34
C LEU A 246 17.48 -28.03 -10.98
N PHE A 247 18.59 -27.47 -10.52
CA PHE A 247 19.92 -27.89 -10.97
C PHE A 247 20.23 -29.33 -10.56
N ILE A 248 19.91 -29.73 -9.32
CA ILE A 248 20.09 -31.12 -8.85
C ILE A 248 19.26 -32.08 -9.71
N LEU A 249 18.00 -31.75 -9.98
CA LEU A 249 17.11 -32.56 -10.84
C LEU A 249 17.64 -32.64 -12.29
N SER A 250 18.13 -31.52 -12.83
CA SER A 250 18.74 -31.49 -14.16
C SER A 250 19.95 -32.42 -14.30
N ASN A 251 20.77 -32.53 -13.25
CA ASN A 251 21.93 -33.43 -13.26
C ASN A 251 21.54 -34.89 -13.14
N LYS A 252 20.46 -35.24 -12.41
CA LYS A 252 19.94 -36.60 -12.28
C LYS A 252 19.28 -37.12 -13.58
N THR A 253 18.64 -36.24 -14.34
CA THR A 253 17.97 -36.64 -15.60
C THR A 253 18.91 -36.76 -16.78
N ARG A 254 20.20 -36.45 -16.64
CA ARG A 254 21.26 -36.63 -17.64
C ARG A 254 21.99 -37.98 -17.53
N LYS A 255 21.77 -38.72 -16.45
CA LYS A 255 22.25 -40.08 -16.27
C LYS A 255 21.17 -41.06 -16.72
#